data_f92bf54f0518a42f4392afc1dd1652fe
#
_entry.id   f92bf54f0518a42f4392afc1dd1652fe
#
_cell.length_a   1.000
_cell.length_b   1.000
_cell.length_c   1.000
_cell.angle_alpha   90.00
_cell.angle_beta   90.00
_cell.angle_gamma   90.00
#
_symmetry.space_group_name_H-M   'P 1'
#
loop_
_entity.id
_entity.type
_entity.pdbx_description
1 polymer ?
#
loop_
_entity_poly.entity_id
_entity_poly.type
_entity_poly.pdbx_seq_one_letter_code
_entity_poly.pdbx_strand_id
1 'polypeptide(L)'
;MPRAAQAKPAEAIGRLRRFLLLELPGWLILAVSVAYTMSAGGGMVTVFFQVVLLSGALAWLFGGRVAGLTMGSLLFGWAAGALAFFNLLALASIGIFLLPVTAFVLVVLALLLSARNLRCWAAAAGGMALAVAVQLIFLGFFARY
;
A
#
# COMPACT_ATOMS: atom_id res chain seq x y z
N MET A 1 -21.41 14.65 -37.57
CA MET A 1 -21.07 13.40 -36.84
C MET A 1 -19.56 13.32 -36.49
N PRO A 2 -19.01 14.12 -35.59
CA PRO A 2 -17.60 13.91 -35.15
C PRO A 2 -17.42 13.65 -33.66
N ARG A 3 -18.48 13.41 -32.86
CA ARG A 3 -18.35 13.23 -31.39
C ARG A 3 -17.87 11.84 -30.94
N ALA A 4 -18.01 10.79 -31.73
CA ALA A 4 -17.63 9.44 -31.34
C ALA A 4 -16.12 9.17 -31.37
N ALA A 5 -15.35 9.91 -32.16
CA ALA A 5 -13.90 9.72 -32.28
C ALA A 5 -13.11 10.33 -31.11
N GLN A 6 -13.63 11.34 -30.42
CA GLN A 6 -13.00 12.00 -29.27
C GLN A 6 -13.23 11.27 -27.93
N ALA A 7 -14.25 10.41 -27.82
CA ALA A 7 -14.55 9.67 -26.61
C ALA A 7 -13.50 8.57 -26.28
N LYS A 8 -12.93 7.92 -27.31
CA LYS A 8 -11.93 6.86 -27.13
C LYS A 8 -10.65 7.24 -26.38
N PRO A 9 -9.98 8.38 -26.71
CA PRO A 9 -8.75 8.74 -25.98
C PRO A 9 -9.04 9.18 -24.53
N ALA A 10 -10.16 9.86 -24.26
CA ALA A 10 -10.53 10.26 -22.90
C ALA A 10 -10.82 9.05 -21.98
N GLU A 11 -11.48 8.03 -22.52
CA GLU A 11 -11.74 6.76 -21.81
C GLU A 11 -10.44 5.98 -21.53
N ALA A 12 -9.50 5.96 -22.48
CA ALA A 12 -8.21 5.32 -22.31
C ALA A 12 -7.37 6.01 -21.22
N ILE A 13 -7.36 7.33 -21.18
CA ILE A 13 -6.69 8.12 -20.14
C ILE A 13 -7.34 7.87 -18.77
N GLY A 14 -8.65 7.81 -18.69
CA GLY A 14 -9.38 7.49 -17.46
C GLY A 14 -9.05 6.11 -16.91
N ARG A 15 -8.97 5.09 -17.78
CA ARG A 15 -8.58 3.73 -17.41
C ARG A 15 -7.13 3.66 -16.95
N LEU A 16 -6.22 4.31 -17.66
CA LEU A 16 -4.81 4.37 -17.29
C LEU A 16 -4.61 5.03 -15.92
N ARG A 17 -5.26 6.19 -15.68
CA ARG A 17 -5.23 6.88 -14.39
C ARG A 17 -5.76 5.99 -13.26
N ARG A 18 -6.86 5.29 -13.49
CA ARG A 18 -7.43 4.37 -12.51
C ARG A 18 -6.47 3.22 -12.19
N PHE A 19 -5.87 2.62 -13.18
CA PHE A 19 -4.86 1.58 -13.01
C PHE A 19 -3.66 2.09 -12.19
N LEU A 20 -3.08 3.24 -12.58
CA LEU A 20 -1.92 3.82 -11.90
C LEU A 20 -2.18 4.17 -10.44
N LEU A 21 -3.39 4.62 -10.10
CA LEU A 21 -3.71 5.04 -8.74
C LEU A 21 -4.25 3.91 -7.86
N LEU A 22 -5.01 2.98 -8.41
CA LEU A 22 -5.73 1.98 -7.62
C LEU A 22 -5.10 0.59 -7.66
N GLU A 23 -4.45 0.22 -8.75
CA GLU A 23 -3.93 -1.14 -8.91
C GLU A 23 -2.41 -1.20 -8.80
N LEU A 24 -1.69 -0.32 -9.48
CA LEU A 24 -0.23 -0.36 -9.56
C LEU A 24 0.46 -0.37 -8.18
N PRO A 25 0.07 0.46 -7.18
CA PRO A 25 0.72 0.40 -5.87
C PRO A 25 0.56 -0.96 -5.19
N GLY A 26 -0.62 -1.58 -5.28
CA GLY A 26 -0.87 -2.92 -4.74
C GLY A 26 0.01 -3.97 -5.38
N TRP A 27 0.14 -3.94 -6.70
CA TRP A 27 1.02 -4.85 -7.45
C TRP A 27 2.50 -4.62 -7.13
N LEU A 28 2.93 -3.37 -6.93
CA LEU A 28 4.30 -3.07 -6.51
C LEU A 28 4.61 -3.61 -5.12
N ILE A 29 3.70 -3.45 -4.16
CA ILE A 29 3.86 -4.01 -2.81
C ILE A 29 3.93 -5.55 -2.89
N LEU A 30 3.10 -6.17 -3.72
CA LEU A 30 3.13 -7.61 -3.94
C LEU A 30 4.47 -8.07 -4.54
N ALA A 31 4.98 -7.35 -5.54
CA ALA A 31 6.27 -7.65 -6.15
C ALA A 31 7.42 -7.53 -5.14
N VAL A 32 7.40 -6.52 -4.28
CA VAL A 32 8.34 -6.37 -3.17
C VAL A 32 8.26 -7.57 -2.21
N SER A 33 7.05 -8.01 -1.87
CA SER A 33 6.83 -9.19 -1.02
C SER A 33 7.47 -10.45 -1.61
N VAL A 34 7.26 -10.69 -2.91
CA VAL A 34 7.85 -11.83 -3.62
C VAL A 34 9.39 -11.72 -3.66
N ALA A 35 9.92 -10.56 -4.04
CA ALA A 35 11.36 -10.33 -4.09
C ALA A 35 12.03 -10.51 -2.72
N TYR A 36 11.38 -10.04 -1.66
CA TYR A 36 11.84 -10.25 -0.29
C TYR A 36 11.89 -11.73 0.09
N THR A 37 10.85 -12.50 -0.26
CA THR A 37 10.81 -13.94 -0.02
C THR A 37 11.94 -14.69 -0.72
N MET A 38 12.27 -14.27 -1.94
CA MET A 38 13.34 -14.91 -2.72
C MET A 38 14.75 -14.56 -2.22
N SER A 39 14.92 -13.39 -1.61
CA SER A 39 16.22 -12.89 -1.12
C SER A 39 16.50 -13.22 0.35
N ALA A 40 15.47 -13.36 1.17
CA ALA A 40 15.60 -13.63 2.59
C ALA A 40 15.61 -15.15 2.83
N GLY A 41 16.64 -15.66 3.48
CA GLY A 41 16.68 -17.04 3.96
C GLY A 41 15.47 -17.33 4.87
N GLY A 42 14.92 -18.54 4.79
CA GLY A 42 13.75 -18.94 5.56
C GLY A 42 13.96 -18.76 7.07
N GLY A 43 13.06 -18.05 7.72
CA GLY A 43 13.07 -17.82 9.17
C GLY A 43 11.77 -17.16 9.61
N MET A 44 11.50 -17.20 10.91
CA MET A 44 10.23 -16.67 11.47
C MET A 44 10.06 -15.17 11.22
N VAL A 45 11.16 -14.41 11.25
CA VAL A 45 11.21 -12.99 10.93
C VAL A 45 10.81 -12.74 9.47
N THR A 46 11.31 -13.57 8.55
CA THR A 46 10.97 -13.48 7.12
C THR A 46 9.48 -13.71 6.90
N VAL A 47 8.92 -14.73 7.54
CA VAL A 47 7.47 -15.03 7.46
C VAL A 47 6.64 -13.87 7.98
N PHE A 48 7.04 -13.26 9.11
CA PHE A 48 6.36 -12.10 9.67
C PHE A 48 6.31 -10.93 8.67
N PHE A 49 7.46 -10.53 8.12
CA PHE A 49 7.52 -9.44 7.16
C PHE A 49 6.76 -9.74 5.86
N GLN A 50 6.77 -11.00 5.43
CA GLN A 50 5.99 -11.42 4.28
C GLN A 50 4.49 -11.27 4.52
N VAL A 51 3.98 -11.69 5.68
CA VAL A 51 2.57 -11.50 6.06
C VAL A 51 2.20 -10.02 6.10
N VAL A 52 3.07 -9.17 6.64
CA VAL A 52 2.87 -7.72 6.68
C VAL A 52 2.75 -7.14 5.28
N LEU A 53 3.69 -7.43 4.39
CA LEU A 53 3.68 -6.92 3.01
C LEU A 53 2.49 -7.46 2.21
N LEU A 54 2.15 -8.74 2.35
CA LEU A 54 0.96 -9.33 1.72
C LEU A 54 -0.33 -8.67 2.21
N SER A 55 -0.45 -8.44 3.52
CA SER A 55 -1.61 -7.75 4.08
C SER A 55 -1.74 -6.34 3.51
N GLY A 56 -0.63 -5.62 3.35
CA GLY A 56 -0.57 -4.30 2.71
C GLY A 56 -1.00 -4.34 1.25
N ALA A 57 -0.48 -5.29 0.46
CA ALA A 57 -0.86 -5.46 -0.95
C ALA A 57 -2.36 -5.74 -1.11
N LEU A 58 -2.88 -6.68 -0.33
CA LEU A 58 -4.30 -7.03 -0.33
C LEU A 58 -5.16 -5.86 0.11
N ALA A 59 -4.79 -5.16 1.20
CA ALA A 59 -5.52 -4.00 1.68
C ALA A 59 -5.61 -2.91 0.60
N TRP A 60 -4.52 -2.66 -0.15
CA TRP A 60 -4.54 -1.69 -1.25
C TRP A 60 -5.46 -2.13 -2.38
N LEU A 61 -5.31 -3.37 -2.86
CA LEU A 61 -6.10 -3.90 -3.98
C LEU A 61 -7.59 -3.97 -3.65
N PHE A 62 -7.93 -4.35 -2.41
CA PHE A 62 -9.32 -4.37 -1.96
C PHE A 62 -9.87 -2.97 -1.67
N GLY A 63 -9.04 -2.04 -1.18
CA GLY A 63 -9.43 -0.67 -0.90
C GLY A 63 -10.04 0.06 -2.10
N GLY A 64 -9.55 -0.25 -3.30
CA GLY A 64 -10.11 0.27 -4.55
C GLY A 64 -11.45 -0.35 -4.98
N ARG A 65 -11.81 -1.50 -4.42
CA ARG A 65 -13.01 -2.27 -4.77
C ARG A 65 -14.12 -2.18 -3.73
N VAL A 66 -13.80 -1.73 -2.53
CA VAL A 66 -14.79 -1.59 -1.44
C VAL A 66 -15.72 -0.43 -1.73
N ALA A 67 -17.02 -0.64 -1.52
CA ALA A 67 -18.08 0.33 -1.83
C ALA A 67 -18.04 1.60 -0.98
N GLY A 68 -17.33 1.63 0.14
CA GLY A 68 -17.25 2.77 1.06
C GLY A 68 -15.96 3.56 0.91
N LEU A 69 -16.06 4.89 0.65
CA LEU A 69 -14.89 5.76 0.54
C LEU A 69 -14.05 5.79 1.82
N THR A 70 -14.68 5.74 2.99
CA THR A 70 -14.01 5.75 4.30
C THR A 70 -13.27 4.43 4.55
N MET A 71 -13.92 3.30 4.30
CA MET A 71 -13.30 1.98 4.44
C MET A 71 -12.16 1.79 3.43
N GLY A 72 -12.36 2.20 2.18
CA GLY A 72 -11.28 2.20 1.18
C GLY A 72 -10.09 3.04 1.62
N SER A 73 -10.32 4.22 2.21
CA SER A 73 -9.25 5.08 2.72
C SER A 73 -8.51 4.45 3.91
N LEU A 74 -9.21 3.76 4.81
CA LEU A 74 -8.61 3.02 5.91
C LEU A 74 -7.69 1.89 5.39
N LEU A 75 -8.15 1.13 4.40
CA LEU A 75 -7.36 0.07 3.79
C LEU A 75 -6.13 0.60 3.05
N PHE A 76 -6.23 1.73 2.34
CA PHE A 76 -5.08 2.39 1.73
C PHE A 76 -4.09 2.89 2.78
N GLY A 77 -4.59 3.44 3.89
CA GLY A 77 -3.76 3.83 5.04
C GLY A 77 -3.04 2.65 5.66
N TRP A 78 -3.74 1.52 5.87
CA TRP A 78 -3.12 0.28 6.34
C TRP A 78 -1.96 -0.15 5.45
N ALA A 79 -2.17 -0.21 4.13
CA ALA A 79 -1.15 -0.60 3.16
C ALA A 79 0.08 0.32 3.21
N ALA A 80 -0.14 1.64 3.24
CA ALA A 80 0.93 2.62 3.33
C ALA A 80 1.70 2.53 4.66
N GLY A 81 0.99 2.32 5.78
CA GLY A 81 1.59 2.12 7.11
C GLY A 81 2.42 0.84 7.20
N ALA A 82 1.89 -0.26 6.65
CA ALA A 82 2.61 -1.53 6.60
C ALA A 82 3.92 -1.41 5.82
N LEU A 83 3.89 -0.77 4.66
CA LEU A 83 5.07 -0.57 3.82
C LEU A 83 6.07 0.41 4.44
N ALA A 84 5.60 1.52 5.01
CA ALA A 84 6.46 2.51 5.66
C ALA A 84 7.19 1.92 6.87
N PHE A 85 6.48 1.17 7.71
CA PHE A 85 7.08 0.51 8.87
C PHE A 85 8.07 -0.57 8.47
N PHE A 86 7.73 -1.40 7.47
CA PHE A 86 8.66 -2.37 6.91
C PHE A 86 9.93 -1.69 6.40
N ASN A 87 9.79 -0.59 5.67
CA ASN A 87 10.92 0.16 5.15
C ASN A 87 11.81 0.73 6.26
N LEU A 88 11.20 1.24 7.34
CA LEU A 88 11.93 1.73 8.51
C LEU A 88 12.77 0.63 9.16
N LEU A 89 12.22 -0.56 9.35
CA LEU A 89 12.94 -1.70 9.93
C LEU A 89 14.01 -2.25 8.99
N ALA A 90 13.75 -2.24 7.69
CA ALA A 90 14.67 -2.74 6.67
C ALA A 90 15.74 -1.71 6.23
N LEU A 91 15.75 -0.49 6.80
CA LEU A 91 16.59 0.62 6.38
C LEU A 91 18.09 0.28 6.43
N ALA A 92 18.52 -0.55 7.37
CA ALA A 92 19.89 -1.01 7.52
C ALA A 92 20.32 -2.05 6.47
N SER A 93 19.40 -2.60 5.67
CA SER A 93 19.69 -3.66 4.69
C SER A 93 19.10 -3.37 3.30
N ILE A 94 17.84 -3.70 3.12
CA ILE A 94 17.14 -3.62 1.83
C ILE A 94 16.26 -2.35 1.74
N GLY A 95 16.01 -1.69 2.86
CA GLY A 95 15.06 -0.58 2.95
C GLY A 95 15.40 0.61 2.03
N ILE A 96 16.68 0.87 1.77
CA ILE A 96 17.11 1.92 0.84
C ILE A 96 16.55 1.69 -0.56
N PHE A 97 16.53 0.44 -1.05
CA PHE A 97 15.98 0.10 -2.38
C PHE A 97 14.46 0.18 -2.43
N LEU A 98 13.79 0.13 -1.28
CA LEU A 98 12.34 0.20 -1.17
C LEU A 98 11.82 1.64 -0.98
N LEU A 99 12.71 2.59 -0.66
CA LEU A 99 12.35 4.00 -0.50
C LEU A 99 11.57 4.56 -1.69
N PRO A 100 11.96 4.32 -2.96
CA PRO A 100 11.20 4.81 -4.11
C PRO A 100 9.78 4.25 -4.17
N VAL A 101 9.61 2.97 -3.86
CA VAL A 101 8.28 2.32 -3.86
C VAL A 101 7.42 2.89 -2.73
N THR A 102 7.98 3.06 -1.54
CA THR A 102 7.29 3.65 -0.39
C THR A 102 6.89 5.10 -0.69
N ALA A 103 7.81 5.90 -1.22
CA ALA A 103 7.53 7.28 -1.62
C ALA A 103 6.43 7.33 -2.68
N PHE A 104 6.47 6.47 -3.69
CA PHE A 104 5.43 6.37 -4.72
C PHE A 104 4.06 6.05 -4.11
N VAL A 105 3.96 5.04 -3.23
CA VAL A 105 2.71 4.66 -2.57
C VAL A 105 2.16 5.81 -1.72
N LEU A 106 3.01 6.52 -0.98
CA LEU A 106 2.59 7.68 -0.18
C LEU A 106 2.10 8.85 -1.05
N VAL A 107 2.77 9.12 -2.16
CA VAL A 107 2.33 10.16 -3.12
C VAL A 107 0.98 9.77 -3.73
N VAL A 108 0.80 8.52 -4.15
CA VAL A 108 -0.48 8.04 -4.68
C VAL A 108 -1.57 8.13 -3.61
N LEU A 109 -1.29 7.77 -2.36
CA LEU A 109 -2.22 7.92 -1.26
C LEU A 109 -2.63 9.39 -1.07
N ALA A 110 -1.66 10.30 -1.05
CA ALA A 110 -1.93 11.74 -0.94
C ALA A 110 -2.81 12.25 -2.09
N LEU A 111 -2.53 11.82 -3.32
CA LEU A 111 -3.34 12.17 -4.50
C LEU A 111 -4.76 11.60 -4.41
N LEU A 112 -4.93 10.36 -3.94
CA LEU A 112 -6.24 9.76 -3.74
C LEU A 112 -7.05 10.50 -2.66
N LEU A 113 -6.39 10.94 -1.59
CA LEU A 113 -7.02 11.63 -0.47
C LEU A 113 -7.28 13.10 -0.77
N SER A 114 -6.50 13.75 -1.62
CA SER A 114 -6.67 15.17 -1.97
C SER A 114 -8.05 15.51 -2.56
N ALA A 115 -8.66 14.54 -3.24
CA ALA A 115 -10.02 14.66 -3.79
C ALA A 115 -11.12 14.20 -2.81
N ARG A 116 -10.78 13.87 -1.56
CA ARG A 116 -11.68 13.29 -0.56
C ARG A 116 -11.85 14.23 0.64
N ASN A 117 -12.89 13.96 1.44
CA ASN A 117 -13.20 14.75 2.64
C ASN A 117 -12.28 14.39 3.82
N LEU A 118 -12.34 15.22 4.88
CA LEU A 118 -11.54 15.06 6.09
C LEU A 118 -11.72 13.68 6.77
N ARG A 119 -12.91 13.08 6.67
CA ARG A 119 -13.19 11.75 7.23
C ARG A 119 -12.34 10.66 6.56
N CYS A 120 -12.10 10.78 5.26
CA CYS A 120 -11.23 9.85 4.54
C CYS A 120 -9.76 10.01 4.94
N TRP A 121 -9.30 11.22 5.19
CA TRP A 121 -7.97 11.49 5.74
C TRP A 121 -7.80 10.89 7.13
N ALA A 122 -8.79 11.10 8.02
CA ALA A 122 -8.78 10.52 9.36
C ALA A 122 -8.79 8.98 9.32
N ALA A 123 -9.59 8.38 8.41
CA ALA A 123 -9.62 6.94 8.22
C ALA A 123 -8.28 6.39 7.71
N ALA A 124 -7.63 7.06 6.77
CA ALA A 124 -6.31 6.67 6.27
C ALA A 124 -5.25 6.78 7.37
N ALA A 125 -5.24 7.86 8.14
CA ALA A 125 -4.34 8.01 9.28
C ALA A 125 -4.58 6.94 10.34
N GLY A 126 -5.84 6.61 10.62
CA GLY A 126 -6.22 5.50 11.51
C GLY A 126 -5.73 4.15 11.00
N GLY A 127 -5.85 3.88 9.70
CA GLY A 127 -5.33 2.67 9.07
C GLY A 127 -3.81 2.56 9.17
N MET A 128 -3.08 3.65 8.94
CA MET A 128 -1.62 3.70 9.13
C MET A 128 -1.23 3.42 10.59
N ALA A 129 -1.85 4.10 11.53
CA ALA A 129 -1.57 3.93 12.96
C ALA A 129 -1.86 2.50 13.42
N LEU A 130 -2.97 1.91 12.96
CA LEU A 130 -3.34 0.54 13.27
C LEU A 130 -2.34 -0.45 12.69
N ALA A 131 -1.88 -0.27 11.45
CA ALA A 131 -0.86 -1.11 10.83
C ALA A 131 0.44 -1.10 11.64
N VAL A 132 0.91 0.09 12.01
CA VAL A 132 2.13 0.26 12.84
C VAL A 132 1.95 -0.37 14.21
N ALA A 133 0.81 -0.15 14.88
CA ALA A 133 0.54 -0.71 16.20
C ALA A 133 0.54 -2.24 16.20
N VAL A 134 -0.14 -2.86 15.22
CA VAL A 134 -0.16 -4.32 15.06
C VAL A 134 1.25 -4.86 14.85
N GLN A 135 2.05 -4.23 14.01
CA GLN A 135 3.43 -4.65 13.74
C GLN A 135 4.33 -4.51 14.97
N LEU A 136 4.20 -3.45 15.74
CA LEU A 136 4.93 -3.25 17.00
C LEU A 136 4.57 -4.31 18.05
N ILE A 137 3.29 -4.67 18.17
CA ILE A 137 2.84 -5.73 19.07
C ILE A 137 3.48 -7.06 18.68
N PHE A 138 3.45 -7.41 17.39
CA PHE A 138 4.08 -8.63 16.90
C PHE A 138 5.59 -8.61 17.10
N LEU A 139 6.25 -7.50 16.81
CA LEU A 139 7.69 -7.37 17.03
C LEU A 139 8.04 -7.54 18.51
N GLY A 140 7.26 -6.94 19.41
CA GLY A 140 7.44 -7.10 20.86
C GLY A 140 7.20 -8.55 21.34
N PHE A 141 6.29 -9.27 20.69
CA PHE A 141 6.09 -10.69 20.95
C PHE A 141 7.30 -11.53 20.52
N PHE A 142 7.80 -11.31 19.31
CA PHE A 142 8.97 -12.06 18.79
C PHE A 142 10.29 -11.70 19.52
N ALA A 143 10.43 -10.50 20.05
CA ALA A 143 11.62 -10.12 20.81
C ALA A 143 11.73 -10.80 22.19
N ARG A 144 10.65 -11.45 22.64
CA ARG A 144 10.61 -12.15 23.94
C ARG A 144 10.90 -13.66 23.84
N TYR A 145 10.94 -14.19 22.63
CA TYR A 145 11.23 -15.60 22.34
C TYR A 145 12.42 -15.74 21.40
#